data_6e32ed19f8d8649e2c8e9b610bf58ffe
#
_entry.id   6e32ed19f8d8649e2c8e9b610bf58ffe
#
_cell.length_a   1.000
_cell.length_b   1.000
_cell.length_c   1.000
_cell.angle_alpha   90.00
_cell.angle_beta   90.00
_cell.angle_gamma   90.00
#
_symmetry.space_group_name_H-M   'P 1'
#
loop_
_entity.id
_entity.type
_entity.pdbx_description
1 polymer ?
#
loop_
_entity_poly.entity_id
_entity_poly.type
_entity_poly.pdbx_seq_one_letter_code
_entity_poly.pdbx_strand_id
1 'polypeptide(L)'
;MRAPLVLVLATACLLGISVALKGMQVPQLQAAAEARYGALGAATVKDWEMMVTAYADAGVNTKLEQVNNFFNQNIAWVEDLEAWKTVDYWASPLETMGGGVGDCEDFSIAKYATLTLMGIPAS
;
A
#
# COMPACT_ATOMS: atom_id res chain seq x y z
N MET A 1 -10.55 -24.80 -28.47
CA MET A 1 -10.08 -24.62 -27.13
C MET A 1 -9.58 -23.18 -26.96
N ARG A 2 -10.49 -22.28 -26.73
CA ARG A 2 -10.11 -20.94 -26.36
C ARG A 2 -10.51 -20.78 -24.90
N ALA A 3 -9.55 -20.98 -23.97
CA ALA A 3 -9.73 -20.53 -22.60
C ALA A 3 -10.14 -19.06 -22.68
N PRO A 4 -11.14 -18.63 -21.93
CA PRO A 4 -11.58 -17.25 -22.04
C PRO A 4 -10.40 -16.34 -21.69
N LEU A 5 -9.97 -15.61 -22.70
CA LEU A 5 -8.88 -14.63 -22.60
C LEU A 5 -9.13 -13.66 -21.43
N VAL A 6 -10.40 -13.46 -21.10
CA VAL A 6 -10.88 -12.63 -20.00
C VAL A 6 -10.47 -13.18 -18.63
N LEU A 7 -10.51 -14.52 -18.45
CA LEU A 7 -10.12 -15.13 -17.17
C LEU A 7 -8.60 -15.08 -16.97
N VAL A 8 -7.86 -15.24 -18.07
CA VAL A 8 -6.40 -15.13 -18.07
C VAL A 8 -5.96 -13.69 -17.80
N LEU A 9 -6.68 -12.71 -18.36
CA LEU A 9 -6.41 -11.29 -18.13
C LEU A 9 -6.75 -10.85 -16.71
N ALA A 10 -7.84 -11.35 -16.12
CA ALA A 10 -8.22 -11.05 -14.74
C ALA A 10 -7.24 -11.69 -13.74
N THR A 11 -6.82 -12.93 -13.99
CA THR A 11 -5.82 -13.62 -13.16
C THR A 11 -4.43 -13.00 -13.34
N ALA A 12 -4.09 -12.57 -14.54
CA ALA A 12 -2.83 -11.86 -14.80
C ALA A 12 -2.83 -10.47 -14.18
N CYS A 13 -3.98 -9.81 -14.07
CA CYS A 13 -4.09 -8.49 -13.42
C CYS A 13 -3.91 -8.62 -11.90
N LEU A 14 -4.52 -9.62 -11.26
CA LEU A 14 -4.35 -9.89 -9.83
C LEU A 14 -2.95 -10.41 -9.50
N LEU A 15 -2.42 -11.31 -10.32
CA LEU A 15 -1.04 -11.78 -10.24
C LEU A 15 -0.06 -10.66 -10.62
N GLY A 16 -0.41 -9.79 -11.56
CA GLY A 16 0.37 -8.63 -11.96
C GLY A 16 0.49 -7.60 -10.85
N ILE A 17 -0.56 -7.37 -10.06
CA ILE A 17 -0.50 -6.49 -8.88
C ILE A 17 0.38 -7.11 -7.79
N SER A 18 0.24 -8.40 -7.52
CA SER A 18 1.08 -9.11 -6.54
C SER A 18 2.54 -9.22 -6.99
N VAL A 19 2.78 -9.48 -8.28
CA VAL A 19 4.11 -9.56 -8.88
C VAL A 19 4.72 -8.16 -9.05
N ALA A 20 3.90 -7.15 -9.36
CA ALA A 20 4.36 -5.76 -9.41
C ALA A 20 4.77 -5.26 -8.02
N LEU A 21 4.02 -5.59 -6.96
CA LEU A 21 4.38 -5.26 -5.58
C LEU A 21 5.62 -6.02 -5.10
N LYS A 22 5.79 -7.29 -5.51
CA LYS A 22 6.98 -8.10 -5.20
C LYS A 22 8.16 -7.84 -6.13
N GLY A 23 7.91 -7.43 -7.37
CA GLY A 23 8.91 -7.15 -8.40
C GLY A 23 9.28 -5.69 -8.53
N MET A 24 8.48 -4.76 -7.98
CA MET A 24 8.89 -3.36 -7.89
C MET A 24 9.95 -3.25 -6.80
N GLN A 25 11.17 -3.10 -7.27
CA GLN A 25 12.26 -2.77 -6.36
C GLN A 25 11.94 -1.42 -5.70
N VAL A 26 12.23 -1.32 -4.43
CA VAL A 26 12.02 -0.14 -3.61
C VAL A 26 12.49 1.16 -4.24
N PRO A 27 13.66 1.20 -4.92
CA PRO A 27 14.05 2.41 -5.63
C PRO A 27 13.00 2.90 -6.63
N GLN A 28 12.24 1.99 -7.27
CA GLN A 28 11.19 2.35 -8.23
C GLN A 28 9.95 2.93 -7.54
N LEU A 29 9.53 2.36 -6.41
CA LEU A 29 8.43 2.89 -5.60
C LEU A 29 8.79 4.25 -5.02
N GLN A 30 9.99 4.39 -4.48
CA GLN A 30 10.47 5.66 -3.95
C GLN A 30 10.54 6.73 -5.04
N ALA A 31 11.06 6.39 -6.23
CA ALA A 31 11.13 7.30 -7.36
C ALA A 31 9.73 7.75 -7.84
N ALA A 32 8.77 6.81 -7.89
CA ALA A 32 7.38 7.12 -8.23
C ALA A 32 6.73 8.05 -7.20
N ALA A 33 6.97 7.80 -5.91
CA ALA A 33 6.48 8.64 -4.83
C ALA A 33 7.11 10.03 -4.88
N GLU A 34 8.41 10.11 -5.13
CA GLU A 34 9.11 11.40 -5.25
C GLU A 34 8.59 12.22 -6.42
N ALA A 35 8.39 11.59 -7.58
CA ALA A 35 7.88 12.27 -8.79
C ALA A 35 6.48 12.86 -8.59
N ARG A 36 5.59 12.19 -7.81
CA ARG A 36 4.22 12.63 -7.57
C ARG A 36 4.04 13.47 -6.31
N TYR A 37 4.80 13.18 -5.26
CA TYR A 37 4.57 13.70 -3.91
C TYR A 37 5.81 14.37 -3.28
N GLY A 38 6.93 14.39 -3.99
CA GLY A 38 8.16 15.00 -3.51
C GLY A 38 8.95 14.14 -2.53
N ALA A 39 9.95 14.74 -1.90
CA ALA A 39 10.89 14.06 -1.01
C ALA A 39 10.23 13.45 0.23
N LEU A 40 9.20 14.09 0.79
CA LEU A 40 8.48 13.59 1.95
C LEU A 40 7.72 12.30 1.63
N GLY A 41 7.06 12.23 0.47
CA GLY A 41 6.38 11.03 0.01
C GLY A 41 7.36 9.87 -0.24
N ALA A 42 8.50 10.16 -0.84
CA ALA A 42 9.56 9.17 -1.04
C ALA A 42 10.12 8.65 0.29
N ALA A 43 10.31 9.51 1.28
CA ALA A 43 10.78 9.14 2.61
C ALA A 43 9.78 8.22 3.34
N THR A 44 8.49 8.50 3.22
CA THR A 44 7.43 7.66 3.82
C THR A 44 7.43 6.27 3.20
N VAL A 45 7.55 6.16 1.89
CA VAL A 45 7.66 4.86 1.18
C VAL A 45 8.91 4.10 1.60
N LYS A 46 10.04 4.77 1.75
CA LYS A 46 11.27 4.17 2.25
C LYS A 46 11.11 3.61 3.67
N ASP A 47 10.50 4.37 4.55
CA ASP A 47 10.26 3.93 5.94
C ASP A 47 9.28 2.77 6.00
N TRP A 48 8.24 2.78 5.16
CA TRP A 48 7.31 1.66 5.00
C TRP A 48 8.04 0.39 4.59
N GLU A 49 8.91 0.46 3.62
CA GLU A 49 9.67 -0.70 3.17
C GLU A 49 10.63 -1.21 4.23
N MET A 50 11.30 -0.32 4.92
CA MET A 50 12.18 -0.72 6.02
C MET A 50 11.40 -1.48 7.09
N MET A 51 10.18 -1.05 7.41
CA MET A 51 9.28 -1.73 8.34
C MET A 51 8.86 -3.11 7.81
N VAL A 52 8.42 -3.19 6.55
CA VAL A 52 8.03 -4.47 5.91
C VAL A 52 9.18 -5.46 5.92
N THR A 53 10.38 -5.02 5.58
CA THR A 53 11.57 -5.86 5.55
C THR A 53 11.98 -6.32 6.96
N ALA A 54 11.96 -5.42 7.93
CA ALA A 54 12.36 -5.72 9.30
C ALA A 54 11.46 -6.77 9.96
N TYR A 55 10.17 -6.77 9.65
CA TYR A 55 9.18 -7.67 10.25
C TYR A 55 8.66 -8.76 9.30
N ALA A 56 9.34 -8.99 8.18
CA ALA A 56 8.95 -9.98 7.18
C ALA A 56 8.77 -11.39 7.75
N ASP A 57 9.63 -11.77 8.69
CA ASP A 57 9.63 -13.10 9.33
C ASP A 57 9.01 -13.10 10.74
N ALA A 58 8.40 -12.00 11.15
CA ALA A 58 7.75 -11.90 12.45
C ALA A 58 6.44 -12.69 12.51
N GLY A 59 5.95 -12.96 13.72
CA GLY A 59 4.64 -13.57 13.93
C GLY A 59 3.50 -12.65 13.53
N VAL A 60 2.30 -13.23 13.37
CA VAL A 60 1.10 -12.50 12.92
C VAL A 60 0.79 -11.29 13.80
N ASN A 61 0.79 -11.46 15.12
CA ASN A 61 0.47 -10.37 16.04
C ASN A 61 1.46 -9.20 15.94
N THR A 62 2.74 -9.50 15.81
CA THR A 62 3.78 -8.47 15.63
C THR A 62 3.60 -7.74 14.31
N LYS A 63 3.31 -8.44 13.22
CA LYS A 63 3.03 -7.82 11.91
C LYS A 63 1.83 -6.89 11.99
N LEU A 64 0.73 -7.35 12.59
CA LEU A 64 -0.47 -6.54 12.77
C LEU A 64 -0.17 -5.25 13.56
N GLU A 65 0.54 -5.37 14.66
CA GLU A 65 0.92 -4.23 15.50
C GLU A 65 1.81 -3.24 14.75
N GLN A 66 2.86 -3.72 14.09
CA GLN A 66 3.81 -2.87 13.39
C GLN A 66 3.19 -2.15 12.19
N VAL A 67 2.36 -2.84 11.43
CA VAL A 67 1.65 -2.21 10.30
C VAL A 67 0.66 -1.17 10.80
N ASN A 68 -0.11 -1.50 11.83
CA ASN A 68 -1.06 -0.56 12.42
C ASN A 68 -0.36 0.70 12.93
N ASN A 69 0.72 0.54 13.67
CA ASN A 69 1.50 1.65 14.23
C ASN A 69 2.14 2.49 13.12
N PHE A 70 2.67 1.86 12.08
CA PHE A 70 3.29 2.60 10.97
C PHE A 70 2.31 3.59 10.34
N PHE A 71 1.14 3.13 9.93
CA PHE A 71 0.16 4.00 9.28
C PHE A 71 -0.41 5.03 10.26
N ASN A 72 -0.70 4.65 11.49
CA ASN A 72 -1.24 5.57 12.49
C ASN A 72 -0.25 6.68 12.88
N GLN A 73 1.05 6.42 12.80
CA GLN A 73 2.09 7.40 13.15
C GLN A 73 2.53 8.27 11.97
N ASN A 74 2.46 7.76 10.75
CA ASN A 74 3.02 8.42 9.57
C ASN A 74 1.98 9.08 8.66
N ILE A 75 0.72 8.72 8.79
CA ILE A 75 -0.37 9.22 7.95
C ILE A 75 -1.35 10.02 8.81
N ALA A 76 -1.63 11.26 8.42
CA ALA A 76 -2.61 12.09 9.10
C ALA A 76 -4.04 11.70 8.68
N TRP A 77 -4.95 11.60 9.65
CA TRP A 77 -6.34 11.34 9.35
C TRP A 77 -7.01 12.61 8.83
N VAL A 78 -7.58 12.55 7.64
CA VAL A 78 -8.25 13.67 6.97
C VAL A 78 -9.44 13.12 6.18
N GLU A 79 -10.58 13.81 6.24
CA GLU A 79 -11.77 13.45 5.45
C GLU A 79 -11.48 13.51 3.95
N ASP A 80 -12.10 12.62 3.16
CA ASP A 80 -11.92 12.54 1.71
C ASP A 80 -12.17 13.87 1.00
N LEU A 81 -13.24 14.57 1.40
CA LEU A 81 -13.57 15.85 0.79
C LEU A 81 -12.46 16.89 0.97
N GLU A 82 -11.77 16.87 2.11
CA GLU A 82 -10.67 17.78 2.40
C GLU A 82 -9.39 17.38 1.66
N ALA A 83 -9.06 16.08 1.68
CA ALA A 83 -7.84 15.55 1.09
C ALA A 83 -7.87 15.52 -0.45
N TRP A 84 -9.00 15.08 -1.03
CA TRP A 84 -9.13 14.76 -2.45
C TRP A 84 -10.11 15.66 -3.19
N LYS A 85 -10.80 16.54 -2.48
CA LYS A 85 -11.89 17.40 -3.00
C LYS A 85 -13.05 16.59 -3.61
N THR A 86 -13.18 15.34 -3.19
CA THR A 86 -14.21 14.40 -3.63
C THR A 86 -14.68 13.56 -2.46
N VAL A 87 -15.98 13.43 -2.28
CA VAL A 87 -16.57 12.56 -1.25
C VAL A 87 -16.32 11.09 -1.64
N ASP A 88 -15.99 10.25 -0.66
CA ASP A 88 -15.76 8.81 -0.84
C ASP A 88 -14.68 8.45 -1.88
N TYR A 89 -13.62 9.23 -1.97
CA TYR A 89 -12.45 8.87 -2.76
C TYR A 89 -11.63 7.78 -2.03
N TRP A 90 -11.39 6.67 -2.71
CA TRP A 90 -10.61 5.56 -2.17
C TRP A 90 -9.19 5.60 -2.72
N ALA A 91 -8.28 6.10 -1.91
CA ALA A 91 -6.88 6.22 -2.29
C ALA A 91 -6.18 4.85 -2.37
N SER A 92 -5.26 4.71 -3.32
CA SER A 92 -4.33 3.58 -3.33
C SER A 92 -3.34 3.69 -2.16
N PRO A 93 -2.68 2.58 -1.75
CA PRO A 93 -1.65 2.66 -0.72
C PRO A 93 -0.53 3.66 -1.05
N LEU A 94 -0.12 3.76 -2.30
CA LEU A 94 0.89 4.74 -2.73
C LEU A 94 0.39 6.18 -2.58
N GLU A 95 -0.87 6.45 -2.92
CA GLU A 95 -1.48 7.77 -2.74
C GLU A 95 -1.56 8.14 -1.26
N THR A 96 -1.95 7.19 -0.41
CA THR A 96 -2.03 7.39 1.04
C THR A 96 -0.65 7.68 1.65
N MET A 97 0.34 6.87 1.32
CA MET A 97 1.71 7.06 1.83
C MET A 97 2.37 8.31 1.25
N GLY A 98 2.23 8.51 -0.05
CA GLY A 98 2.83 9.63 -0.75
C GLY A 98 2.24 10.98 -0.36
N GLY A 99 0.91 11.04 -0.24
CA GLY A 99 0.19 12.23 0.19
C GLY A 99 0.25 12.47 1.70
N GLY A 100 0.51 11.43 2.49
CA GLY A 100 0.62 11.52 3.94
C GLY A 100 -0.70 11.75 4.66
N VAL A 101 -1.83 11.58 3.99
CA VAL A 101 -3.18 11.78 4.52
C VAL A 101 -4.14 10.67 4.07
N GLY A 102 -5.17 10.42 4.85
CA GLY A 102 -6.21 9.46 4.50
C GLY A 102 -7.33 9.44 5.54
N ASP A 103 -8.45 8.81 5.19
CA ASP A 103 -9.56 8.53 6.10
C ASP A 103 -9.61 7.04 6.47
N CYS A 104 -10.71 6.58 7.08
CA CYS A 104 -10.84 5.21 7.54
C CYS A 104 -10.63 4.17 6.43
N GLU A 105 -11.21 4.38 5.24
CA GLU A 105 -11.09 3.48 4.11
C GLU A 105 -9.65 3.43 3.59
N ASP A 106 -9.01 4.58 3.47
CA ASP A 106 -7.63 4.69 2.99
C ASP A 106 -6.66 3.97 3.92
N PHE A 107 -6.80 4.17 5.23
CA PHE A 107 -6.04 3.44 6.24
C PHE A 107 -6.27 1.93 6.14
N SER A 108 -7.53 1.50 6.01
CA SER A 108 -7.90 0.09 5.91
C SER A 108 -7.30 -0.56 4.68
N ILE A 109 -7.38 0.08 3.52
CA ILE A 109 -6.83 -0.40 2.25
C ILE A 109 -5.31 -0.52 2.35
N ALA A 110 -4.63 0.50 2.86
CA ALA A 110 -3.18 0.52 2.97
C ALA A 110 -2.66 -0.54 3.95
N LYS A 111 -3.30 -0.68 5.11
CA LYS A 111 -2.97 -1.72 6.10
C LYS A 111 -3.21 -3.13 5.55
N TYR A 112 -4.36 -3.35 4.91
CA TYR A 112 -4.71 -4.63 4.29
C TYR A 112 -3.70 -5.03 3.21
N ALA A 113 -3.38 -4.13 2.29
CA ALA A 113 -2.43 -4.39 1.21
C ALA A 113 -1.03 -4.72 1.78
N THR A 114 -0.59 -3.99 2.80
CA THR A 114 0.70 -4.22 3.45
C THR A 114 0.75 -5.59 4.14
N LEU A 115 -0.27 -5.93 4.91
CA LEU A 115 -0.37 -7.22 5.59
C LEU A 115 -0.42 -8.40 4.62
N THR A 116 -1.14 -8.25 3.52
CA THR A 116 -1.18 -9.24 2.44
C THR A 116 0.20 -9.43 1.81
N LEU A 117 0.93 -8.33 1.55
CA LEU A 117 2.30 -8.37 1.06
C LEU A 117 3.24 -9.09 2.04
N MET A 118 3.01 -8.94 3.34
CA MET A 118 3.78 -9.61 4.41
C MET A 118 3.36 -11.07 4.64
N GLY A 119 2.46 -11.62 3.83
CA GLY A 119 2.09 -13.02 3.83
C GLY A 119 0.95 -13.40 4.79
N ILE A 120 0.22 -12.42 5.32
CA ILE A 120 -0.97 -12.70 6.14
C ILE A 120 -2.15 -12.97 5.21
N PRO A 121 -2.81 -14.15 5.31
CA PRO A 121 -3.95 -14.45 4.46
C PRO A 121 -5.18 -13.62 4.84
N ALA A 122 -6.05 -13.35 3.85
CA ALA A 122 -7.26 -12.57 4.05
C ALA A 122 -8.35 -13.29 4.86
N SER A 123 -8.22 -14.62 5.00
CA SER A 123 -9.17 -15.45 5.79
C SER A 123 -8.49 -16.71 6.27
#